data_fd6ac90a6101524f8fa8ce1bfda2a433
#
_entry.id   fd6ac90a6101524f8fa8ce1bfda2a433
#
_cell.length_a   1.000
_cell.length_b   1.000
_cell.length_c   1.000
_cell.angle_alpha   90.00
_cell.angle_beta   90.00
_cell.angle_gamma   90.00
#
_symmetry.space_group_name_H-M   'P 1'
#
loop_
_entity.id
_entity.type
_entity.pdbx_description
1 polymer ?
#
loop_
_entity_poly.entity_id
_entity_poly.type
_entity_poly.pdbx_seq_one_letter_code
_entity_poly.pdbx_strand_id
1 'polypeptide(L)'
;QRRHSRAGGNPGDGCAQDNNSASMHCVDSRTGVNLSGNDGMGRSTPAVLRSTLDPAVQTRLEQILLDRLPRLPDAVSVAALVVDNETLAVRGYAGSADFSDTARAAHVDMVRAVRSPGSTLKPFLYAMALDDGLIHSESLLIDAPQNFGGYAPGNFQAAFTGPVSVSEALQRSLNVPAVDLLERLGPARFSAHLRNAGLKLRLPQAAEPNLSLILGGGGTTLEELVGAYTALARGGVAGRPRLTPDAPLVETRLMSEGAAFIVREILENGGRPDAPFRETNTRVAWKTGTSFGFRDAWAIGVTDRYTVGVWVGRPDGTPNPGYFGANTAAPLVKDVLAALAATQATTTKPRHQPPEVTAQDICWPLGLAASQTPTAHCRERRSAWLLNHTAPPTLSDRVRLGSLVETAWINADPAPKRVLAGCVSDTPLQALTYARWPALLEPWVEGKWRSEVEGLPLASTCNPRSHKLSAQRSLRITGIEPGSVLRSSPGRSELTVQVRAIGSKEAVTWLLNGQTVGNSEAGQPSLKLKLTATGPQALTALDAQGRYERVEFRVQ
;
A
#
# COMPACT_ATOMS: atom_id res chain seq x y z
N GLN A 1 26.76 -28.24 -51.10
CA GLN A 1 26.90 -27.13 -52.08
C GLN A 1 25.61 -26.33 -52.09
N ARG A 2 25.57 -25.20 -51.39
CA ARG A 2 25.01 -23.94 -51.90
C ARG A 2 25.29 -22.83 -50.88
N ARG A 3 25.74 -21.74 -51.43
CA ARG A 3 26.42 -20.61 -50.84
C ARG A 3 25.53 -19.81 -49.86
N HIS A 4 26.11 -19.48 -48.71
CA HIS A 4 25.67 -18.40 -47.87
C HIS A 4 25.95 -17.04 -48.53
N SER A 5 24.94 -16.19 -48.69
CA SER A 5 25.11 -14.76 -48.86
C SER A 5 24.90 -14.11 -47.49
N ARG A 6 25.98 -13.59 -46.92
CA ARG A 6 25.93 -12.70 -45.74
C ARG A 6 25.34 -11.37 -46.19
N ALA A 7 24.20 -11.01 -45.64
CA ALA A 7 23.78 -9.62 -45.58
C ALA A 7 24.35 -9.03 -44.29
N GLY A 8 25.27 -8.08 -44.42
CA GLY A 8 25.80 -7.29 -43.30
C GLY A 8 24.75 -6.27 -42.89
N GLY A 9 24.08 -6.49 -41.76
CA GLY A 9 23.24 -5.50 -41.10
C GLY A 9 24.05 -4.75 -40.08
N ASN A 10 23.91 -3.44 -40.06
CA ASN A 10 24.53 -2.53 -39.10
C ASN A 10 23.91 -2.79 -37.70
N PRO A 11 24.67 -2.78 -36.60
CA PRO A 11 24.11 -2.95 -35.25
C PRO A 11 23.32 -1.71 -34.85
N GLY A 12 22.00 -1.75 -34.91
CA GLY A 12 21.10 -0.65 -34.54
C GLY A 12 19.63 -0.83 -34.93
N ASP A 13 19.34 -1.80 -35.78
CA ASP A 13 17.96 -2.01 -36.26
C ASP A 13 17.34 -3.24 -35.59
N GLY A 14 16.35 -3.04 -34.71
CA GLY A 14 15.57 -4.11 -34.10
C GLY A 14 14.43 -4.56 -35.02
N CYS A 15 14.49 -5.80 -35.50
CA CYS A 15 13.43 -6.40 -36.32
C CYS A 15 12.77 -7.58 -35.60
N ALA A 16 11.43 -7.62 -35.57
CA ALA A 16 10.66 -8.77 -35.10
C ALA A 16 9.88 -9.41 -36.24
N GLN A 17 9.86 -10.72 -36.27
CA GLN A 17 9.13 -11.51 -37.27
C GLN A 17 7.87 -12.09 -36.59
N ASP A 18 6.71 -11.84 -37.19
CA ASP A 18 5.44 -12.41 -36.71
C ASP A 18 5.26 -13.80 -37.35
N ASN A 19 5.03 -14.84 -36.55
CA ASN A 19 4.99 -16.24 -37.00
C ASN A 19 3.79 -16.61 -37.89
N ASN A 20 2.91 -15.64 -38.19
CA ASN A 20 1.70 -15.89 -38.98
C ASN A 20 1.56 -14.99 -40.25
N SER A 21 2.54 -14.18 -40.57
CA SER A 21 2.50 -13.39 -41.80
C SER A 21 3.93 -13.23 -42.37
N ALA A 22 4.05 -13.26 -43.70
CA ALA A 22 5.30 -13.10 -44.42
C ALA A 22 5.86 -11.66 -44.40
N SER A 23 5.48 -10.83 -43.43
CA SER A 23 5.92 -9.44 -43.31
C SER A 23 6.86 -9.26 -42.11
N MET A 24 8.02 -8.68 -42.38
CA MET A 24 9.03 -8.32 -41.39
C MET A 24 8.83 -6.87 -40.97
N HIS A 25 8.66 -6.62 -39.69
CA HIS A 25 8.50 -5.27 -39.14
C HIS A 25 9.80 -4.84 -38.45
N CYS A 26 10.41 -3.77 -38.97
CA CYS A 26 11.58 -3.14 -38.35
C CYS A 26 11.21 -1.74 -37.87
N VAL A 27 11.58 -1.40 -36.65
CA VAL A 27 11.42 -0.06 -36.10
C VAL A 27 12.80 0.57 -35.95
N ASP A 28 13.06 1.64 -36.67
CA ASP A 28 14.24 2.49 -36.43
C ASP A 28 13.98 3.39 -35.23
N SER A 29 14.65 3.14 -34.11
CA SER A 29 14.55 3.91 -32.88
C SER A 29 14.96 5.39 -33.04
N ARG A 30 15.67 5.74 -34.09
CA ARG A 30 16.18 7.10 -34.33
C ARG A 30 15.21 7.99 -35.09
N THR A 31 14.33 7.42 -35.92
CA THR A 31 13.46 8.21 -36.80
C THR A 31 11.96 7.96 -36.62
N GLY A 32 11.57 6.95 -35.86
CA GLY A 32 10.16 6.58 -35.67
C GLY A 32 9.49 6.06 -36.96
N VAL A 33 10.26 5.61 -37.94
CA VAL A 33 9.77 5.12 -39.25
C VAL A 33 9.73 3.61 -39.24
N ASN A 34 8.58 3.05 -39.61
CA ASN A 34 8.42 1.60 -39.81
C ASN A 34 8.54 1.29 -41.29
N LEU A 35 9.46 0.42 -41.65
CA LEU A 35 9.65 -0.05 -43.04
C LEU A 35 9.01 -1.43 -43.20
N SER A 36 7.87 -1.50 -43.86
CA SER A 36 7.28 -2.80 -44.28
C SER A 36 7.77 -3.20 -45.65
N GLY A 37 8.37 -4.39 -45.75
CA GLY A 37 8.70 -5.01 -47.06
C GLY A 37 7.46 -5.66 -47.68
N ASN A 38 7.26 -5.47 -48.99
CA ASN A 38 6.13 -6.02 -49.74
C ASN A 38 6.54 -7.19 -50.60
N ASP A 39 5.71 -8.22 -50.62
CA ASP A 39 5.70 -9.34 -51.55
C ASP A 39 4.96 -8.94 -52.82
N GLY A 40 5.71 -8.56 -53.76
CA GLY A 40 5.46 -8.42 -55.20
C GLY A 40 4.02 -8.34 -55.72
N MET A 41 3.61 -7.18 -56.05
CA MET A 41 2.79 -6.68 -57.13
C MET A 41 2.00 -5.45 -56.72
N GLY A 42 2.57 -4.33 -56.93
CA GLY A 42 1.97 -3.01 -56.78
C GLY A 42 2.94 -2.07 -56.07
N ARG A 43 3.26 -0.96 -56.67
CA ARG A 43 4.03 0.12 -56.03
C ARG A 43 3.29 0.62 -54.78
N SER A 44 3.56 0.00 -53.63
CA SER A 44 3.16 0.56 -52.37
C SER A 44 4.19 1.61 -51.97
N THR A 45 3.78 2.86 -51.86
CA THR A 45 4.55 3.87 -51.13
C THR A 45 4.80 3.35 -49.71
N PRO A 46 6.06 3.42 -49.19
CA PRO A 46 6.35 2.97 -47.84
C PRO A 46 5.43 3.71 -46.90
N ALA A 47 4.65 2.95 -46.12
CA ALA A 47 3.78 3.54 -45.11
C ALA A 47 4.66 4.15 -44.02
N VAL A 48 4.72 5.48 -43.95
CA VAL A 48 5.42 6.21 -42.90
C VAL A 48 4.51 6.20 -41.66
N LEU A 49 4.91 5.46 -40.63
CA LEU A 49 4.25 5.49 -39.33
C LEU A 49 4.91 6.56 -38.46
N ARG A 50 4.13 7.57 -38.05
CA ARG A 50 4.58 8.57 -37.09
C ARG A 50 4.27 8.08 -35.67
N SER A 51 5.29 8.07 -34.80
CA SER A 51 5.11 7.78 -33.36
C SER A 51 5.14 9.05 -32.53
N THR A 52 4.68 8.94 -31.28
CA THR A 52 4.77 10.01 -30.28
C THR A 52 6.06 9.96 -29.47
N LEU A 53 6.92 8.97 -29.73
CA LEU A 53 8.21 8.82 -29.05
C LEU A 53 9.08 10.06 -29.27
N ASP A 54 9.75 10.47 -28.19
CA ASP A 54 10.74 11.51 -28.24
C ASP A 54 12.13 10.84 -28.34
N PRO A 55 12.91 11.08 -29.43
CA PRO A 55 14.16 10.38 -29.62
C PRO A 55 15.17 10.58 -28.50
N ALA A 56 15.21 11.79 -27.89
CA ALA A 56 16.13 12.06 -26.80
C ALA A 56 15.72 11.33 -25.50
N VAL A 57 14.43 11.32 -25.21
CA VAL A 57 13.86 10.55 -24.08
C VAL A 57 14.06 9.06 -24.28
N GLN A 58 13.80 8.55 -25.49
CA GLN A 58 13.94 7.13 -25.81
C GLN A 58 15.39 6.67 -25.65
N THR A 59 16.32 7.36 -26.28
CA THR A 59 17.75 7.02 -26.19
C THR A 59 18.24 7.04 -24.74
N ARG A 60 17.81 8.05 -23.97
CA ARG A 60 18.22 8.15 -22.56
C ARG A 60 17.62 7.05 -21.70
N LEU A 61 16.35 6.69 -21.95
CA LEU A 61 15.67 5.59 -21.28
C LEU A 61 16.41 4.27 -21.53
N GLU A 62 16.68 3.94 -22.79
CA GLU A 62 17.40 2.72 -23.18
C GLU A 62 18.77 2.65 -22.50
N GLN A 63 19.53 3.74 -22.50
CA GLN A 63 20.84 3.78 -21.83
C GLN A 63 20.74 3.48 -20.33
N ILE A 64 19.78 4.09 -19.62
CA ILE A 64 19.58 3.87 -18.18
C ILE A 64 19.26 2.39 -17.91
N LEU A 65 18.43 1.76 -18.76
CA LEU A 65 18.06 0.36 -18.59
C LEU A 65 19.23 -0.58 -18.90
N LEU A 66 19.97 -0.33 -19.98
CA LEU A 66 21.17 -1.10 -20.34
C LEU A 66 22.24 -1.02 -19.25
N ASP A 67 22.52 0.15 -18.70
CA ASP A 67 23.48 0.35 -17.61
C ASP A 67 23.07 -0.41 -16.33
N ARG A 68 21.80 -0.72 -16.18
CA ARG A 68 21.27 -1.48 -15.04
C ARG A 68 21.41 -2.99 -15.19
N LEU A 69 21.33 -3.52 -16.40
CA LEU A 69 21.31 -4.97 -16.67
C LEU A 69 22.45 -5.76 -16.02
N PRO A 70 23.72 -5.31 -16.03
CA PRO A 70 24.83 -6.05 -15.43
C PRO A 70 24.71 -6.24 -13.90
N ARG A 71 23.83 -5.45 -13.25
CA ARG A 71 23.59 -5.51 -11.81
C ARG A 71 22.37 -6.37 -11.44
N LEU A 72 21.68 -6.90 -12.44
CA LEU A 72 20.50 -7.76 -12.25
C LEU A 72 20.88 -9.22 -12.43
N PRO A 73 20.23 -10.14 -11.70
CA PRO A 73 20.45 -11.58 -11.90
C PRO A 73 20.14 -12.03 -13.32
N ASP A 74 20.62 -13.20 -13.67
CA ASP A 74 20.31 -13.85 -14.93
C ASP A 74 18.80 -14.01 -15.11
N ALA A 75 18.34 -13.93 -16.36
CA ALA A 75 16.95 -14.01 -16.77
C ALA A 75 16.02 -12.92 -16.21
N VAL A 76 16.50 -11.94 -15.43
CA VAL A 76 15.72 -10.77 -15.01
C VAL A 76 15.71 -9.74 -16.12
N SER A 77 14.52 -9.30 -16.54
CA SER A 77 14.30 -8.25 -17.53
C SER A 77 13.74 -6.98 -16.88
N VAL A 78 13.80 -5.87 -17.60
CA VAL A 78 13.28 -4.56 -17.18
C VAL A 78 12.42 -3.99 -18.31
N ALA A 79 11.25 -3.46 -17.96
CA ALA A 79 10.44 -2.68 -18.88
C ALA A 79 10.15 -1.30 -18.28
N ALA A 80 10.02 -0.31 -19.14
CA ALA A 80 9.73 1.05 -18.71
C ALA A 80 8.84 1.78 -19.72
N LEU A 81 8.00 2.68 -19.19
CA LEU A 81 7.10 3.51 -19.98
C LEU A 81 7.10 4.94 -19.43
N VAL A 82 7.30 5.91 -20.32
CA VAL A 82 7.26 7.36 -20.03
C VAL A 82 6.10 7.98 -20.78
N VAL A 83 5.15 8.57 -20.05
CA VAL A 83 3.96 9.21 -20.60
C VAL A 83 3.92 10.68 -20.20
N ASP A 84 3.70 11.55 -21.17
CA ASP A 84 3.41 12.97 -20.97
C ASP A 84 1.99 13.13 -20.44
N ASN A 85 1.84 13.74 -19.28
CA ASN A 85 0.54 13.82 -18.60
C ASN A 85 -0.47 14.71 -19.34
N GLU A 86 -0.02 15.76 -20.04
CA GLU A 86 -0.92 16.66 -20.75
C GLU A 86 -1.54 16.01 -21.98
N THR A 87 -0.71 15.37 -22.80
CA THR A 87 -1.09 14.83 -24.10
C THR A 87 -1.38 13.35 -24.11
N LEU A 88 -1.04 12.62 -23.03
CA LEU A 88 -1.01 11.17 -22.94
C LEU A 88 -0.08 10.50 -23.99
N ALA A 89 0.79 11.28 -24.61
CA ALA A 89 1.75 10.77 -25.57
C ALA A 89 2.83 9.94 -24.87
N VAL A 90 3.11 8.77 -25.39
CA VAL A 90 4.24 7.95 -24.97
C VAL A 90 5.50 8.61 -25.49
N ARG A 91 6.38 9.05 -24.61
CA ARG A 91 7.65 9.70 -24.93
C ARG A 91 8.84 8.75 -24.90
N GLY A 92 8.74 7.69 -24.11
CA GLY A 92 9.71 6.61 -24.04
C GLY A 92 9.04 5.28 -23.80
N TYR A 93 9.48 4.25 -24.51
CA TYR A 93 8.92 2.90 -24.45
C TYR A 93 10.03 1.86 -24.51
N ALA A 94 10.16 1.05 -23.48
CA ALA A 94 11.05 -0.09 -23.47
C ALA A 94 10.28 -1.33 -22.99
N GLY A 95 9.95 -2.22 -23.90
CA GLY A 95 9.30 -3.50 -23.59
C GLY A 95 10.25 -4.49 -22.91
N SER A 96 11.55 -4.33 -23.16
CA SER A 96 12.66 -4.99 -22.49
C SER A 96 13.86 -4.04 -22.48
N ALA A 97 14.90 -4.34 -21.69
CA ALA A 97 16.08 -3.48 -21.64
C ALA A 97 17.05 -3.72 -22.81
N ASP A 98 17.12 -4.93 -23.32
CA ASP A 98 17.94 -5.32 -24.46
C ASP A 98 17.21 -6.38 -25.28
N PHE A 99 16.67 -5.99 -26.42
CA PHE A 99 15.86 -6.87 -27.28
C PHE A 99 16.66 -8.08 -27.81
N SER A 100 17.98 -7.97 -27.91
CA SER A 100 18.87 -9.05 -28.42
C SER A 100 19.18 -10.12 -27.37
N ASP A 101 18.92 -9.86 -26.07
CA ASP A 101 19.22 -10.80 -24.99
C ASP A 101 18.15 -11.89 -24.87
N THR A 102 18.33 -12.98 -25.58
CA THR A 102 17.43 -14.14 -25.58
C THR A 102 17.39 -14.85 -24.20
N ALA A 103 18.48 -14.78 -23.42
CA ALA A 103 18.56 -15.41 -22.10
C ALA A 103 17.61 -14.72 -21.10
N ARG A 104 17.29 -13.43 -21.32
CA ARG A 104 16.31 -12.66 -20.57
C ARG A 104 14.92 -12.65 -21.19
N ALA A 105 14.67 -13.51 -22.20
CA ALA A 105 13.43 -13.51 -22.98
C ALA A 105 13.03 -12.11 -23.45
N ALA A 106 14.00 -11.32 -23.89
CA ALA A 106 13.87 -9.89 -24.15
C ALA A 106 12.95 -9.54 -25.34
N HIS A 107 12.57 -10.52 -26.14
CA HIS A 107 11.54 -10.41 -27.18
C HIS A 107 10.10 -10.28 -26.60
N VAL A 108 9.91 -10.53 -25.31
CA VAL A 108 8.61 -10.37 -24.64
C VAL A 108 8.41 -8.91 -24.25
N ASP A 109 7.36 -8.29 -24.78
CA ASP A 109 6.98 -6.93 -24.43
C ASP A 109 6.34 -6.89 -23.03
N MET A 110 7.15 -6.54 -22.02
CA MET A 110 6.73 -6.49 -20.63
C MET A 110 5.91 -5.23 -20.29
N VAL A 111 5.82 -4.23 -21.17
CA VAL A 111 4.89 -3.11 -21.03
C VAL A 111 3.44 -3.60 -21.20
N ARG A 112 3.21 -4.57 -22.07
CA ARG A 112 1.89 -5.15 -22.36
C ARG A 112 1.64 -6.51 -21.72
N ALA A 113 2.67 -7.16 -21.21
CA ALA A 113 2.51 -8.42 -20.51
C ALA A 113 1.65 -8.26 -19.25
N VAL A 114 0.73 -9.20 -19.03
CA VAL A 114 -0.15 -9.21 -17.86
C VAL A 114 0.62 -9.75 -16.66
N ARG A 115 0.78 -8.92 -15.63
CA ARG A 115 1.52 -9.25 -14.40
C ARG A 115 0.78 -8.80 -13.16
N SER A 116 1.09 -9.42 -12.02
CA SER A 116 0.51 -9.03 -10.73
C SER A 116 1.04 -7.65 -10.30
N PRO A 117 0.16 -6.65 -10.11
CA PRO A 117 0.55 -5.29 -9.77
C PRO A 117 1.03 -5.13 -8.31
N GLY A 118 0.83 -6.14 -7.46
CA GLY A 118 1.09 -6.01 -6.03
C GLY A 118 0.36 -4.81 -5.42
N SER A 119 1.10 -4.01 -4.65
CA SER A 119 0.56 -2.84 -3.94
C SER A 119 0.37 -1.58 -4.79
N THR A 120 0.60 -1.61 -6.11
CA THR A 120 0.43 -0.42 -6.95
C THR A 120 -1.03 0.04 -7.09
N LEU A 121 -1.99 -0.80 -6.73
CA LEU A 121 -3.42 -0.45 -6.77
C LEU A 121 -3.88 0.37 -5.55
N LYS A 122 -3.11 0.40 -4.46
CA LYS A 122 -3.51 1.06 -3.20
C LYS A 122 -3.89 2.53 -3.35
N PRO A 123 -3.17 3.40 -4.09
CA PRO A 123 -3.57 4.79 -4.25
C PRO A 123 -5.00 4.97 -4.77
N PHE A 124 -5.46 4.12 -5.68
CA PHE A 124 -6.82 4.16 -6.23
C PHE A 124 -7.87 3.73 -5.21
N LEU A 125 -7.54 2.77 -4.33
CA LEU A 125 -8.42 2.35 -3.24
C LEU A 125 -8.62 3.50 -2.23
N TYR A 126 -7.52 4.15 -1.82
CA TYR A 126 -7.59 5.27 -0.89
C TYR A 126 -8.32 6.46 -1.51
N ALA A 127 -8.11 6.75 -2.80
CA ALA A 127 -8.87 7.77 -3.53
C ALA A 127 -10.37 7.49 -3.52
N MET A 128 -10.77 6.25 -3.82
CA MET A 128 -12.16 5.83 -3.79
C MET A 128 -12.78 5.95 -2.39
N ALA A 129 -12.02 5.64 -1.34
CA ALA A 129 -12.48 5.80 0.04
C ALA A 129 -12.62 7.27 0.47
N LEU A 130 -11.76 8.16 -0.05
CA LEU A 130 -11.89 9.62 0.10
C LEU A 130 -13.14 10.14 -0.60
N ASP A 131 -13.36 9.73 -1.86
CA ASP A 131 -14.53 10.12 -2.65
C ASP A 131 -15.86 9.65 -2.05
N ASP A 132 -15.87 8.47 -1.42
CA ASP A 132 -17.02 7.95 -0.69
C ASP A 132 -17.23 8.64 0.69
N GLY A 133 -16.33 9.54 1.10
CA GLY A 133 -16.41 10.20 2.40
C GLY A 133 -16.17 9.26 3.60
N LEU A 134 -15.51 8.13 3.39
CA LEU A 134 -15.22 7.17 4.45
C LEU A 134 -14.01 7.57 5.30
N ILE A 135 -13.06 8.30 4.71
CA ILE A 135 -11.79 8.67 5.33
C ILE A 135 -11.36 10.09 4.93
N HIS A 136 -10.46 10.65 5.70
CA HIS A 136 -9.62 11.80 5.37
C HIS A 136 -8.13 11.42 5.51
N SER A 137 -7.19 12.30 5.17
CA SER A 137 -5.75 11.96 5.13
C SER A 137 -5.18 11.42 6.44
N GLU A 138 -5.73 11.85 7.57
CA GLU A 138 -5.29 11.44 8.92
C GLU A 138 -6.35 10.58 9.66
N SER A 139 -7.32 9.98 8.96
CA SER A 139 -8.23 9.00 9.58
C SER A 139 -7.45 7.86 10.22
N LEU A 140 -7.88 7.48 11.43
CA LEU A 140 -7.28 6.36 12.15
C LEU A 140 -7.64 5.04 11.45
N LEU A 141 -6.62 4.27 11.11
CA LEU A 141 -6.71 2.92 10.59
C LEU A 141 -6.04 1.93 11.54
N ILE A 142 -6.38 0.66 11.39
CA ILE A 142 -5.92 -0.43 12.26
C ILE A 142 -4.86 -1.26 11.52
N ASP A 143 -3.61 -1.19 11.96
CA ASP A 143 -2.55 -2.07 11.52
C ASP A 143 -2.23 -3.12 12.61
N ALA A 144 -3.13 -4.07 12.76
CA ALA A 144 -3.06 -5.16 13.72
C ALA A 144 -3.48 -6.48 13.05
N PRO A 145 -3.15 -7.65 13.62
CA PRO A 145 -3.64 -8.93 13.10
C PRO A 145 -5.16 -8.94 13.00
N GLN A 146 -5.68 -9.20 11.80
CA GLN A 146 -7.10 -9.28 11.52
C GLN A 146 -7.40 -10.47 10.60
N ASN A 147 -8.60 -11.03 10.76
CA ASN A 147 -9.12 -12.10 9.91
C ASN A 147 -10.40 -11.62 9.21
N PHE A 148 -10.38 -11.63 7.90
CA PHE A 148 -11.45 -11.18 7.02
C PHE A 148 -12.13 -12.42 6.40
N GLY A 149 -12.98 -13.12 7.16
CA GLY A 149 -13.69 -14.31 6.67
C GLY A 149 -12.77 -15.47 6.25
N GLY A 150 -11.69 -15.70 7.00
CA GLY A 150 -10.66 -16.71 6.69
C GLY A 150 -9.42 -16.17 5.99
N TYR A 151 -9.46 -14.94 5.48
CA TYR A 151 -8.30 -14.27 4.89
C TYR A 151 -7.59 -13.41 5.94
N ALA A 152 -6.36 -13.78 6.31
CA ALA A 152 -5.55 -13.08 7.31
C ALA A 152 -4.28 -12.50 6.66
N PRO A 153 -4.32 -11.25 6.16
CA PRO A 153 -3.16 -10.63 5.53
C PRO A 153 -2.09 -10.27 6.56
N GLY A 154 -0.83 -10.54 6.24
CA GLY A 154 0.33 -10.00 6.95
C GLY A 154 0.93 -8.81 6.22
N ASN A 155 1.69 -7.96 6.94
CA ASN A 155 2.50 -6.92 6.33
C ASN A 155 3.79 -7.50 5.71
N PHE A 156 4.39 -6.78 4.78
CA PHE A 156 5.63 -7.20 4.10
C PHE A 156 6.79 -7.46 5.08
N GLN A 157 6.89 -6.68 6.15
CA GLN A 157 7.92 -6.83 7.18
C GLN A 157 7.50 -7.73 8.36
N ALA A 158 6.36 -8.44 8.24
CA ALA A 158 5.78 -9.29 9.29
C ALA A 158 5.56 -8.59 10.65
N ALA A 159 5.54 -7.25 10.68
CA ALA A 159 5.33 -6.44 11.86
C ALA A 159 4.04 -5.65 11.74
N PHE A 160 3.39 -5.38 12.87
CA PHE A 160 2.22 -4.52 12.99
C PHE A 160 2.57 -3.28 13.81
N THR A 161 2.01 -2.14 13.40
CA THR A 161 2.30 -0.83 14.01
C THR A 161 1.23 -0.39 15.00
N GLY A 162 0.04 -1.02 14.94
CA GLY A 162 -1.12 -0.60 15.72
C GLY A 162 -1.87 0.57 15.07
N PRO A 163 -2.04 1.71 15.77
CA PRO A 163 -2.70 2.88 15.22
C PRO A 163 -1.83 3.54 14.15
N VAL A 164 -2.40 3.75 12.96
CA VAL A 164 -1.75 4.44 11.84
C VAL A 164 -2.74 5.38 11.17
N SER A 165 -2.26 6.47 10.57
CA SER A 165 -3.09 7.30 9.72
C SER A 165 -3.23 6.72 8.31
N VAL A 166 -4.22 7.21 7.56
CA VAL A 166 -4.36 6.95 6.11
C VAL A 166 -3.07 7.30 5.38
N SER A 167 -2.48 8.45 5.69
CA SER A 167 -1.21 8.91 5.10
C SER A 167 -0.07 7.93 5.37
N GLU A 168 0.13 7.54 6.63
CA GLU A 168 1.16 6.57 7.03
C GLU A 168 0.93 5.20 6.39
N ALA A 169 -0.32 4.72 6.37
CA ALA A 169 -0.68 3.42 5.81
C ALA A 169 -0.39 3.34 4.31
N LEU A 170 -0.72 4.40 3.56
CA LEU A 170 -0.47 4.45 2.10
C LEU A 170 1.03 4.59 1.79
N GLN A 171 1.74 5.47 2.49
CA GLN A 171 3.19 5.68 2.30
C GLN A 171 4.00 4.43 2.61
N ARG A 172 3.72 3.79 3.74
CA ARG A 172 4.37 2.54 4.15
C ARG A 172 3.84 1.32 3.43
N SER A 173 2.78 1.52 2.61
CA SER A 173 2.16 0.44 1.83
C SER A 173 1.66 -0.72 2.69
N LEU A 174 1.12 -0.43 3.88
CA LEU A 174 0.61 -1.44 4.81
C LEU A 174 -0.52 -2.25 4.16
N ASN A 175 -0.57 -3.54 4.47
CA ASN A 175 -1.50 -4.46 3.84
C ASN A 175 -2.84 -4.50 4.58
N VAL A 176 -2.80 -4.65 5.90
CA VAL A 176 -4.02 -4.83 6.72
C VAL A 176 -4.98 -3.65 6.59
N PRO A 177 -4.53 -2.37 6.71
CA PRO A 177 -5.42 -1.23 6.51
C PRO A 177 -6.03 -1.18 5.11
N ALA A 178 -5.26 -1.55 4.07
CA ALA A 178 -5.76 -1.57 2.70
C ALA A 178 -6.80 -2.68 2.46
N VAL A 179 -6.61 -3.85 3.07
CA VAL A 179 -7.59 -4.96 2.99
C VAL A 179 -8.88 -4.59 3.73
N ASP A 180 -8.80 -3.95 4.91
CA ASP A 180 -9.96 -3.46 5.65
C ASP A 180 -10.78 -2.45 4.83
N LEU A 181 -10.11 -1.49 4.18
CA LEU A 181 -10.78 -0.54 3.29
C LEU A 181 -11.41 -1.23 2.08
N LEU A 182 -10.72 -2.19 1.45
CA LEU A 182 -11.27 -2.91 0.31
C LEU A 182 -12.50 -3.74 0.67
N GLU A 183 -12.52 -4.34 1.86
CA GLU A 183 -13.70 -5.08 2.33
C GLU A 183 -14.90 -4.15 2.51
N ARG A 184 -14.70 -2.96 3.06
CA ARG A 184 -15.76 -1.95 3.25
C ARG A 184 -16.29 -1.38 1.94
N LEU A 185 -15.41 -1.14 0.97
CA LEU A 185 -15.75 -0.63 -0.36
C LEU A 185 -16.35 -1.71 -1.28
N GLY A 186 -15.99 -2.96 -1.06
CA GLY A 186 -16.36 -4.12 -1.89
C GLY A 186 -15.40 -4.36 -3.05
N PRO A 187 -14.78 -5.56 -3.12
CA PRO A 187 -13.80 -5.89 -4.18
C PRO A 187 -14.37 -5.82 -5.60
N ALA A 188 -15.62 -6.23 -5.80
CA ALA A 188 -16.29 -6.18 -7.10
C ALA A 188 -16.50 -4.74 -7.57
N ARG A 189 -16.94 -3.85 -6.67
CA ARG A 189 -17.11 -2.41 -6.94
C ARG A 189 -15.78 -1.76 -7.29
N PHE A 190 -14.73 -2.04 -6.53
CA PHE A 190 -13.37 -1.54 -6.80
C PHE A 190 -12.85 -2.00 -8.15
N SER A 191 -12.97 -3.29 -8.47
CA SER A 191 -12.56 -3.84 -9.77
C SER A 191 -13.32 -3.20 -10.95
N ALA A 192 -14.64 -3.01 -10.80
CA ALA A 192 -15.46 -2.35 -11.82
C ALA A 192 -15.06 -0.88 -12.00
N HIS A 193 -14.79 -0.17 -10.91
CA HIS A 193 -14.34 1.22 -10.93
C HIS A 193 -13.02 1.39 -11.70
N LEU A 194 -12.03 0.56 -11.43
CA LEU A 194 -10.75 0.56 -12.17
C LEU A 194 -10.95 0.24 -13.65
N ARG A 195 -11.75 -0.78 -13.97
CA ARG A 195 -12.05 -1.18 -15.36
C ARG A 195 -12.68 -0.07 -16.16
N ASN A 196 -13.61 0.69 -15.57
CA ASN A 196 -14.25 1.83 -16.21
C ASN A 196 -13.24 2.93 -16.58
N ALA A 197 -12.18 3.08 -15.79
CA ALA A 197 -11.09 4.02 -16.05
C ALA A 197 -9.96 3.43 -16.93
N GLY A 198 -10.16 2.26 -17.54
CA GLY A 198 -9.23 1.65 -18.47
C GLY A 198 -8.20 0.71 -17.84
N LEU A 199 -8.17 0.57 -16.52
CA LEU A 199 -7.31 -0.38 -15.82
C LEU A 199 -8.06 -1.70 -15.58
N LYS A 200 -7.76 -2.73 -16.37
CA LYS A 200 -8.43 -4.03 -16.31
C LYS A 200 -7.66 -4.99 -15.41
N LEU A 201 -8.32 -5.50 -14.38
CA LEU A 201 -7.79 -6.59 -13.57
C LEU A 201 -8.24 -7.93 -14.14
N ARG A 202 -7.28 -8.72 -14.59
CA ARG A 202 -7.51 -10.06 -15.14
C ARG A 202 -7.37 -11.07 -14.01
N LEU A 203 -8.45 -11.77 -13.73
CA LEU A 203 -8.52 -12.81 -12.71
C LEU A 203 -8.33 -14.19 -13.33
N PRO A 204 -7.88 -15.18 -12.56
CA PRO A 204 -7.94 -16.58 -12.99
C PRO A 204 -9.37 -16.96 -13.45
N GLN A 205 -9.46 -17.96 -14.32
CA GLN A 205 -10.74 -18.42 -14.86
C GLN A 205 -11.73 -18.72 -13.74
N ALA A 206 -12.97 -18.21 -13.87
CA ALA A 206 -14.07 -18.34 -12.89
C ALA A 206 -13.81 -17.75 -11.49
N ALA A 207 -12.75 -16.96 -11.29
CA ALA A 207 -12.52 -16.29 -10.02
C ALA A 207 -13.27 -14.95 -9.94
N GLU A 208 -13.96 -14.75 -8.81
CA GLU A 208 -14.60 -13.47 -8.50
C GLU A 208 -13.62 -12.50 -7.81
N PRO A 209 -13.82 -11.18 -7.98
CA PRO A 209 -13.06 -10.18 -7.24
C PRO A 209 -13.14 -10.39 -5.73
N ASN A 210 -12.00 -10.48 -5.07
CA ASN A 210 -11.88 -10.73 -3.64
C ASN A 210 -10.81 -9.84 -2.99
N LEU A 211 -10.61 -9.97 -1.68
CA LEU A 211 -9.73 -9.10 -0.91
C LEU A 211 -8.25 -9.18 -1.31
N SER A 212 -7.83 -10.25 -1.96
CA SER A 212 -6.44 -10.37 -2.43
C SER A 212 -6.10 -9.38 -3.56
N LEU A 213 -7.11 -8.81 -4.23
CA LEU A 213 -6.90 -7.83 -5.33
C LEU A 213 -5.96 -6.71 -4.95
N ILE A 214 -6.12 -6.15 -3.74
CA ILE A 214 -5.32 -5.00 -3.31
C ILE A 214 -3.86 -5.36 -3.00
N LEU A 215 -3.56 -6.64 -2.93
CA LEU A 215 -2.23 -7.20 -2.75
C LEU A 215 -1.68 -7.86 -4.02
N GLY A 216 -2.39 -7.72 -5.15
CA GLY A 216 -1.98 -8.25 -6.45
C GLY A 216 -2.65 -9.56 -6.86
N GLY A 217 -3.83 -9.89 -6.32
CA GLY A 217 -4.62 -11.07 -6.67
C GLY A 217 -5.24 -11.07 -8.08
N GLY A 218 -4.98 -10.04 -8.88
CA GLY A 218 -5.35 -9.95 -10.30
C GLY A 218 -4.18 -9.43 -11.13
N GLY A 219 -4.18 -9.67 -12.45
CA GLY A 219 -3.13 -9.22 -13.36
C GLY A 219 -3.53 -7.96 -14.15
N THR A 220 -2.57 -7.07 -14.40
CA THR A 220 -2.71 -5.91 -15.28
C THR A 220 -1.42 -5.65 -16.05
N THR A 221 -1.39 -4.68 -16.95
CA THR A 221 -0.22 -4.31 -17.73
C THR A 221 0.43 -3.03 -17.20
N LEU A 222 1.71 -2.81 -17.49
CA LEU A 222 2.39 -1.56 -17.17
C LEU A 222 1.72 -0.37 -17.88
N GLU A 223 1.29 -0.55 -19.13
CA GLU A 223 0.57 0.47 -19.91
C GLU A 223 -0.71 0.92 -19.20
N GLU A 224 -1.54 -0.03 -18.74
CA GLU A 224 -2.79 0.27 -18.02
C GLU A 224 -2.53 0.95 -16.67
N LEU A 225 -1.51 0.49 -15.92
CA LEU A 225 -1.11 1.13 -14.66
C LEU A 225 -0.65 2.56 -14.87
N VAL A 226 0.28 2.81 -15.79
CA VAL A 226 0.78 4.16 -16.08
C VAL A 226 -0.37 5.06 -16.52
N GLY A 227 -1.25 4.56 -17.40
CA GLY A 227 -2.44 5.30 -17.82
C GLY A 227 -3.35 5.71 -16.65
N ALA A 228 -3.59 4.82 -15.70
CA ALA A 228 -4.38 5.11 -14.52
C ALA A 228 -3.69 6.12 -13.58
N TYR A 229 -2.36 6.01 -13.42
CA TYR A 229 -1.59 6.93 -12.57
C TYR A 229 -1.52 8.36 -13.12
N THR A 230 -1.72 8.58 -14.42
CA THR A 230 -1.81 9.95 -14.98
C THR A 230 -2.91 10.76 -14.29
N ALA A 231 -3.95 10.11 -13.75
CA ALA A 231 -5.03 10.76 -13.00
C ALA A 231 -4.52 11.62 -11.83
N LEU A 232 -3.42 11.22 -11.17
CA LEU A 232 -2.85 11.99 -10.05
C LEU A 232 -2.29 13.35 -10.48
N ALA A 233 -1.87 13.50 -11.74
CA ALA A 233 -1.39 14.78 -12.29
C ALA A 233 -2.49 15.55 -13.03
N ARG A 234 -3.59 14.89 -13.37
CA ARG A 234 -4.63 15.41 -14.27
C ARG A 234 -5.98 15.61 -13.56
N GLY A 235 -5.94 16.01 -12.29
CA GLY A 235 -7.15 16.30 -11.52
C GLY A 235 -8.13 15.11 -11.45
N GLY A 236 -7.63 13.89 -11.35
CA GLY A 236 -8.43 12.67 -11.23
C GLY A 236 -8.86 12.03 -12.56
N VAL A 237 -8.41 12.54 -13.71
CA VAL A 237 -8.74 12.00 -15.04
C VAL A 237 -7.64 11.07 -15.53
N ALA A 238 -7.89 9.76 -15.55
CA ALA A 238 -7.03 8.76 -16.15
C ALA A 238 -7.08 8.83 -17.68
N GLY A 239 -6.00 8.42 -18.34
CA GLY A 239 -5.98 8.42 -19.79
C GLY A 239 -5.21 7.24 -20.37
N ARG A 240 -5.61 6.79 -21.55
CA ARG A 240 -4.90 5.73 -22.27
C ARG A 240 -3.64 6.30 -22.93
N PRO A 241 -2.45 5.74 -22.66
CA PRO A 241 -1.21 6.12 -23.35
C PRO A 241 -1.32 5.98 -24.87
N ARG A 242 -0.82 6.97 -25.60
CA ARG A 242 -0.91 7.04 -27.06
C ARG A 242 0.47 6.90 -27.70
N LEU A 243 0.63 5.92 -28.57
CA LEU A 243 1.88 5.68 -29.31
C LEU A 243 1.94 6.39 -30.66
N THR A 244 0.80 6.79 -31.21
CA THR A 244 0.72 7.55 -32.45
C THR A 244 -0.03 8.86 -32.26
N PRO A 245 0.33 9.95 -32.97
CA PRO A 245 -0.35 11.24 -32.87
C PRO A 245 -1.85 11.15 -33.20
N ASP A 246 -2.21 10.27 -34.12
CA ASP A 246 -3.58 10.09 -34.62
C ASP A 246 -4.42 9.16 -33.74
N ALA A 247 -3.83 8.52 -32.72
CA ALA A 247 -4.59 7.71 -31.76
C ALA A 247 -5.61 8.58 -31.03
N PRO A 248 -6.85 8.10 -30.83
CA PRO A 248 -7.88 8.88 -30.13
C PRO A 248 -7.44 9.17 -28.69
N LEU A 249 -7.78 10.36 -28.20
CA LEU A 249 -7.65 10.71 -26.81
C LEU A 249 -8.78 10.02 -26.02
N VAL A 250 -8.42 8.99 -25.23
CA VAL A 250 -9.38 8.25 -24.40
C VAL A 250 -9.11 8.58 -22.95
N GLU A 251 -10.06 9.25 -22.34
CA GLU A 251 -9.96 9.77 -20.98
C GLU A 251 -11.20 9.38 -20.18
N THR A 252 -10.99 9.09 -18.90
CA THR A 252 -12.10 8.75 -17.99
C THR A 252 -11.77 9.23 -16.60
N ARG A 253 -12.74 9.80 -15.91
CA ARG A 253 -12.56 10.18 -14.51
C ARG A 253 -12.44 8.93 -13.64
N LEU A 254 -11.31 8.81 -12.94
CA LEU A 254 -11.01 7.73 -12.01
C LEU A 254 -11.27 8.12 -10.56
N MET A 255 -11.13 9.39 -10.22
CA MET A 255 -11.36 9.95 -8.89
C MET A 255 -11.71 11.43 -8.99
N SER A 256 -12.20 12.04 -7.92
CA SER A 256 -12.39 13.48 -7.85
C SER A 256 -11.05 14.22 -7.92
N GLU A 257 -11.08 15.51 -8.25
CA GLU A 257 -9.89 16.35 -8.25
C GLU A 257 -9.30 16.45 -6.85
N GLY A 258 -10.16 16.61 -5.84
CA GLY A 258 -9.75 16.67 -4.44
C GLY A 258 -9.13 15.36 -3.95
N ALA A 259 -9.68 14.20 -4.29
CA ALA A 259 -9.08 12.90 -3.94
C ALA A 259 -7.72 12.71 -4.62
N ALA A 260 -7.60 13.10 -5.89
CA ALA A 260 -6.33 13.06 -6.61
C ALA A 260 -5.26 13.96 -5.95
N PHE A 261 -5.67 15.18 -5.53
CA PHE A 261 -4.80 16.09 -4.79
C PHE A 261 -4.33 15.47 -3.48
N ILE A 262 -5.25 14.98 -2.64
CA ILE A 262 -4.93 14.40 -1.32
C ILE A 262 -4.02 13.18 -1.46
N VAL A 263 -4.33 12.24 -2.35
CA VAL A 263 -3.51 11.04 -2.58
C VAL A 263 -2.12 11.43 -3.08
N ARG A 264 -2.03 12.41 -3.96
CA ARG A 264 -0.77 12.92 -4.47
C ARG A 264 0.06 13.58 -3.37
N GLU A 265 -0.54 14.42 -2.50
CA GLU A 265 0.10 15.00 -1.32
C GLU A 265 0.63 13.91 -0.38
N ILE A 266 -0.14 12.85 -0.14
CA ILE A 266 0.31 11.70 0.66
C ILE A 266 1.58 11.08 0.06
N LEU A 267 1.58 10.82 -1.24
CA LEU A 267 2.69 10.12 -1.91
C LEU A 267 3.93 11.00 -2.10
N GLU A 268 3.79 12.34 -2.12
CA GLU A 268 4.90 13.29 -2.26
C GLU A 268 5.48 13.74 -0.90
N ASN A 269 4.62 14.18 0.01
CA ASN A 269 5.00 14.96 1.21
C ASN A 269 4.54 14.37 2.54
N GLY A 270 3.81 13.28 2.53
CA GLY A 270 3.28 12.70 3.75
C GLY A 270 1.82 12.99 4.03
N GLY A 271 1.14 13.78 3.19
CA GLY A 271 -0.31 13.99 3.27
C GLY A 271 -0.80 14.83 4.45
N ARG A 272 0.10 15.50 5.15
CA ARG A 272 -0.23 16.41 6.26
C ARG A 272 -0.06 17.85 5.82
N PRO A 273 -1.07 18.73 6.03
CA PRO A 273 -0.97 20.15 5.71
C PRO A 273 0.15 20.88 6.45
N ASP A 274 0.46 20.44 7.67
CA ASP A 274 1.48 21.00 8.57
C ASP A 274 2.86 20.34 8.41
N ALA A 275 3.02 19.41 7.47
CA ALA A 275 4.31 18.78 7.24
C ALA A 275 5.33 19.81 6.70
N PRO A 276 6.56 19.83 7.23
CA PRO A 276 7.59 20.72 6.74
C PRO A 276 7.86 20.45 5.26
N PHE A 277 7.88 21.52 4.49
CA PHE A 277 8.15 21.45 3.05
C PHE A 277 9.56 20.88 2.83
N ARG A 278 9.67 19.73 2.19
CA ARG A 278 10.97 19.24 1.73
C ARG A 278 11.33 20.02 0.47
N GLU A 279 12.37 20.85 0.57
CA GLU A 279 12.96 21.52 -0.58
C GLU A 279 13.64 20.48 -1.50
N THR A 280 12.85 19.86 -2.35
CA THR A 280 13.35 19.08 -3.47
C THR A 280 12.93 19.78 -4.74
N ASN A 281 13.87 19.96 -5.68
CA ASN A 281 13.64 20.64 -6.95
C ASN A 281 12.58 19.96 -7.82
N THR A 282 12.19 18.73 -7.50
CA THR A 282 11.14 17.99 -8.23
C THR A 282 10.32 17.17 -7.24
N ARG A 283 9.02 17.45 -7.17
CA ARG A 283 8.08 16.64 -6.40
C ARG A 283 7.69 15.41 -7.21
N VAL A 284 7.79 14.26 -6.62
CA VAL A 284 7.40 12.98 -7.24
C VAL A 284 6.46 12.24 -6.32
N ALA A 285 5.22 12.06 -6.77
CA ALA A 285 4.32 11.10 -6.16
C ALA A 285 4.69 9.71 -6.65
N TRP A 286 5.11 8.82 -5.77
CA TRP A 286 5.56 7.51 -6.19
C TRP A 286 4.96 6.38 -5.36
N LYS A 287 4.74 5.23 -6.03
CA LYS A 287 4.25 4.03 -5.41
C LYS A 287 4.97 2.80 -5.94
N THR A 288 5.41 1.97 -5.02
CA THR A 288 5.99 0.66 -5.34
C THR A 288 4.96 -0.44 -5.21
N GLY A 289 5.18 -1.52 -5.94
CA GLY A 289 4.47 -2.77 -5.83
C GLY A 289 5.45 -3.95 -5.84
N THR A 290 5.09 -5.00 -5.14
CA THR A 290 5.81 -6.28 -5.18
C THR A 290 4.74 -7.36 -5.18
N SER A 291 4.78 -8.25 -6.17
CA SER A 291 3.84 -9.36 -6.23
C SER A 291 4.22 -10.45 -5.23
N PHE A 292 3.24 -11.28 -4.89
CA PHE A 292 3.48 -12.41 -4.00
C PHE A 292 4.57 -13.34 -4.56
N GLY A 293 5.51 -13.71 -3.70
CA GLY A 293 6.66 -14.55 -4.06
C GLY A 293 7.77 -13.82 -4.83
N PHE A 294 7.81 -12.47 -4.80
CA PHE A 294 8.88 -11.68 -5.44
C PHE A 294 9.04 -11.92 -6.94
N ARG A 295 7.92 -12.09 -7.66
CA ARG A 295 7.92 -12.33 -9.12
C ARG A 295 8.03 -11.04 -9.91
N ASP A 296 7.34 -10.00 -9.43
CA ASP A 296 7.23 -8.70 -10.09
C ASP A 296 7.58 -7.59 -9.12
N ALA A 297 8.50 -6.72 -9.50
CA ALA A 297 8.87 -5.52 -8.78
C ALA A 297 8.45 -4.30 -9.62
N TRP A 298 7.62 -3.42 -9.05
CA TRP A 298 7.06 -2.26 -9.72
C TRP A 298 7.43 -0.97 -9.02
N ALA A 299 7.56 0.09 -9.80
CA ALA A 299 7.50 1.45 -9.30
C ALA A 299 6.83 2.35 -10.35
N ILE A 300 5.92 3.21 -9.89
CA ILE A 300 5.31 4.25 -10.71
C ILE A 300 5.60 5.59 -10.03
N GLY A 301 6.13 6.54 -10.78
CA GLY A 301 6.41 7.91 -10.35
C GLY A 301 5.63 8.91 -11.19
N VAL A 302 4.99 9.86 -10.53
CA VAL A 302 4.19 10.92 -11.16
C VAL A 302 4.75 12.27 -10.78
N THR A 303 5.08 13.07 -11.78
CA THR A 303 5.41 14.51 -11.65
C THR A 303 4.27 15.33 -12.26
N ASP A 304 4.40 16.64 -12.31
CA ASP A 304 3.40 17.48 -13.00
C ASP A 304 3.34 17.14 -14.49
N ARG A 305 4.48 16.83 -15.12
CA ARG A 305 4.56 16.62 -16.57
C ARG A 305 4.56 15.16 -17.00
N TYR A 306 5.23 14.29 -16.27
CA TYR A 306 5.43 12.91 -16.68
C TYR A 306 4.93 11.91 -15.65
N THR A 307 4.35 10.82 -16.15
CA THR A 307 4.15 9.58 -15.41
C THR A 307 5.12 8.54 -15.96
N VAL A 308 5.96 7.99 -15.08
CA VAL A 308 6.96 6.98 -15.42
C VAL A 308 6.65 5.70 -14.68
N GLY A 309 6.51 4.60 -15.41
CA GLY A 309 6.35 3.27 -14.83
C GLY A 309 7.54 2.38 -15.17
N VAL A 310 7.99 1.58 -14.20
CA VAL A 310 9.04 0.57 -14.36
C VAL A 310 8.57 -0.75 -13.77
N TRP A 311 8.80 -1.83 -14.52
CA TRP A 311 8.67 -3.20 -14.08
C TRP A 311 10.04 -3.90 -14.14
N VAL A 312 10.34 -4.72 -13.13
CA VAL A 312 11.53 -5.58 -13.08
C VAL A 312 11.11 -6.97 -12.61
N GLY A 313 11.52 -7.99 -13.34
CA GLY A 313 11.18 -9.36 -13.01
C GLY A 313 11.67 -10.35 -14.08
N ARG A 314 11.26 -11.59 -13.94
CA ARG A 314 11.49 -12.59 -14.99
C ARG A 314 10.26 -12.71 -15.87
N PRO A 315 10.40 -12.64 -17.21
CA PRO A 315 9.27 -12.78 -18.13
C PRO A 315 8.49 -14.08 -17.97
N ASP A 316 9.14 -15.16 -17.56
CA ASP A 316 8.51 -16.45 -17.26
C ASP A 316 7.73 -16.50 -15.93
N GLY A 317 7.83 -15.45 -15.09
CA GLY A 317 7.15 -15.34 -13.80
C GLY A 317 7.80 -16.15 -12.68
N THR A 318 9.02 -16.63 -12.83
CA THR A 318 9.75 -17.28 -11.75
C THR A 318 10.15 -16.26 -10.65
N PRO A 319 10.20 -16.66 -9.36
CA PRO A 319 10.54 -15.76 -8.26
C PRO A 319 11.95 -15.20 -8.31
N ASN A 320 12.12 -13.96 -7.77
CA ASN A 320 13.41 -13.33 -7.52
C ASN A 320 13.51 -12.91 -6.05
N PRO A 321 13.79 -13.82 -5.12
CA PRO A 321 13.88 -13.49 -3.70
C PRO A 321 14.86 -12.34 -3.43
N GLY A 322 14.46 -11.37 -2.61
CA GLY A 322 15.27 -10.19 -2.30
C GLY A 322 15.10 -9.01 -3.27
N TYR A 323 14.44 -9.20 -4.41
CA TYR A 323 14.12 -8.13 -5.36
C TYR A 323 12.67 -7.68 -5.20
N PHE A 324 12.48 -6.43 -4.83
CA PHE A 324 11.16 -5.84 -4.63
C PHE A 324 11.12 -4.39 -5.14
N GLY A 325 9.93 -3.84 -5.28
CA GLY A 325 9.73 -2.54 -5.94
C GLY A 325 10.64 -1.42 -5.43
N ALA A 326 10.82 -1.31 -4.11
CA ALA A 326 11.57 -0.20 -3.52
C ALA A 326 13.09 -0.28 -3.75
N ASN A 327 13.68 -1.48 -3.79
CA ASN A 327 15.12 -1.64 -3.99
C ASN A 327 15.54 -1.85 -5.46
N THR A 328 14.57 -2.15 -6.33
CA THR A 328 14.88 -2.56 -7.72
C THR A 328 14.27 -1.61 -8.75
N ALA A 329 12.94 -1.40 -8.73
CA ALA A 329 12.26 -0.58 -9.73
C ALA A 329 12.28 0.93 -9.38
N ALA A 330 12.16 1.29 -8.09
CA ALA A 330 12.12 2.70 -7.69
C ALA A 330 13.41 3.48 -8.00
N PRO A 331 14.63 2.93 -7.86
CA PRO A 331 15.83 3.61 -8.31
C PRO A 331 15.81 3.95 -9.80
N LEU A 332 15.30 3.06 -10.65
CA LEU A 332 15.18 3.30 -12.09
C LEU A 332 14.17 4.42 -12.41
N VAL A 333 13.02 4.44 -11.73
CA VAL A 333 12.06 5.57 -11.88
C VAL A 333 12.73 6.89 -11.51
N LYS A 334 13.52 6.92 -10.43
CA LYS A 334 14.27 8.11 -10.00
C LYS A 334 15.28 8.54 -11.06
N ASP A 335 16.05 7.60 -11.61
CA ASP A 335 17.08 7.90 -12.62
C ASP A 335 16.45 8.43 -13.92
N VAL A 336 15.33 7.84 -14.37
CA VAL A 336 14.58 8.32 -15.54
C VAL A 336 14.02 9.71 -15.31
N LEU A 337 13.36 9.96 -14.16
CA LEU A 337 12.79 11.27 -13.84
C LEU A 337 13.89 12.35 -13.70
N ALA A 338 15.05 12.03 -13.12
CA ALA A 338 16.18 12.93 -13.04
C ALA A 338 16.73 13.30 -14.44
N ALA A 339 16.81 12.30 -15.33
CA ALA A 339 17.23 12.52 -16.71
C ALA A 339 16.25 13.42 -17.48
N LEU A 340 14.93 13.22 -17.28
CA LEU A 340 13.88 14.06 -17.87
C LEU A 340 13.92 15.50 -17.35
N ALA A 341 14.18 15.69 -16.05
CA ALA A 341 14.31 17.01 -15.45
C ALA A 341 15.53 17.79 -15.97
N ALA A 342 16.64 17.10 -16.25
CA ALA A 342 17.87 17.73 -16.77
C ALA A 342 17.71 18.29 -18.20
N THR A 343 16.75 17.78 -18.98
CA THR A 343 16.51 18.22 -20.37
C THR A 343 15.56 19.41 -20.49
N GLN A 344 14.99 19.88 -19.38
CA GLN A 344 13.95 20.91 -19.42
C GLN A 344 14.11 21.94 -18.30
N ALA A 345 13.86 23.21 -18.64
CA ALA A 345 13.77 24.27 -17.64
C ALA A 345 12.56 23.97 -16.72
N THR A 346 12.81 23.61 -15.48
CA THR A 346 11.80 23.33 -14.47
C THR A 346 11.14 24.62 -14.00
N THR A 347 10.09 25.07 -14.67
CA THR A 347 9.15 26.00 -14.07
C THR A 347 8.14 25.18 -13.26
N THR A 348 8.44 24.92 -11.99
CA THR A 348 7.46 24.35 -11.07
C THR A 348 6.41 25.41 -10.77
N LYS A 349 5.26 25.33 -11.42
CA LYS A 349 4.09 26.09 -11.00
C LYS A 349 3.60 25.54 -9.65
N PRO A 350 3.24 26.42 -8.68
CA PRO A 350 2.56 25.95 -7.48
C PRO A 350 1.31 25.16 -7.90
N ARG A 351 1.15 23.94 -7.32
CA ARG A 351 -0.06 23.17 -7.56
C ARG A 351 -1.24 23.88 -6.91
N HIS A 352 -2.29 24.08 -7.69
CA HIS A 352 -3.54 24.64 -7.18
C HIS A 352 -4.21 23.63 -6.25
N GLN A 353 -4.55 24.06 -5.02
CA GLN A 353 -5.39 23.27 -4.12
C GLN A 353 -6.83 23.39 -4.57
N PRO A 354 -7.54 22.27 -4.84
CA PRO A 354 -8.94 22.30 -5.22
C PRO A 354 -9.80 22.91 -4.09
N PRO A 355 -10.85 23.68 -4.44
CA PRO A 355 -11.66 24.38 -3.43
C PRO A 355 -12.39 23.45 -2.46
N GLU A 356 -12.68 22.21 -2.88
CA GLU A 356 -13.28 21.17 -2.04
C GLU A 356 -12.31 20.54 -1.04
N VAL A 357 -11.01 20.86 -1.12
CA VAL A 357 -10.00 20.35 -0.18
C VAL A 357 -9.66 21.42 0.84
N THR A 358 -9.72 21.08 2.12
CA THR A 358 -9.34 21.98 3.22
C THR A 358 -8.42 21.32 4.21
N ALA A 359 -7.53 22.14 4.81
CA ALA A 359 -6.71 21.73 5.94
C ALA A 359 -7.48 21.98 7.23
N GLN A 360 -7.61 20.97 8.10
CA GLN A 360 -8.27 21.10 9.39
C GLN A 360 -7.68 20.15 10.42
N ASP A 361 -7.66 20.58 11.68
CA ASP A 361 -7.30 19.70 12.79
C ASP A 361 -8.42 18.71 13.12
N ILE A 362 -8.05 17.45 13.26
CA ILE A 362 -8.91 16.35 13.69
C ILE A 362 -8.43 15.76 15.01
N CYS A 363 -9.26 14.97 15.66
CA CYS A 363 -8.97 14.32 16.94
C CYS A 363 -9.01 12.79 16.84
N TRP A 364 -7.93 12.13 17.18
CA TRP A 364 -7.93 10.70 17.47
C TRP A 364 -8.40 10.43 18.91
N PRO A 365 -9.07 9.29 19.16
CA PRO A 365 -9.39 8.21 18.22
C PRO A 365 -10.64 8.42 17.37
N LEU A 366 -11.41 9.49 17.56
CA LEU A 366 -12.73 9.65 16.92
C LEU A 366 -12.67 10.01 15.42
N GLY A 367 -11.58 10.61 14.95
CA GLY A 367 -11.44 11.08 13.56
C GLY A 367 -12.17 12.38 13.25
N LEU A 368 -12.97 12.89 14.17
CA LEU A 368 -13.79 14.09 13.99
C LEU A 368 -12.97 15.38 14.07
N ALA A 369 -13.51 16.47 13.51
CA ALA A 369 -12.91 17.79 13.60
C ALA A 369 -12.65 18.21 15.06
N ALA A 370 -11.47 18.76 15.35
CA ALA A 370 -11.08 19.17 16.70
C ALA A 370 -11.99 20.25 17.27
N SER A 371 -12.57 21.11 16.42
CA SER A 371 -13.55 22.14 16.80
C SER A 371 -14.89 21.56 17.27
N GLN A 372 -15.20 20.32 16.87
CA GLN A 372 -16.45 19.63 17.21
C GLN A 372 -16.26 18.53 18.26
N THR A 373 -15.01 18.29 18.69
CA THR A 373 -14.68 17.20 19.61
C THR A 373 -14.40 17.76 21.00
N PRO A 374 -15.13 17.29 22.05
CA PRO A 374 -14.80 17.66 23.43
C PRO A 374 -13.33 17.31 23.74
N THR A 375 -12.64 18.17 24.48
CA THR A 375 -11.22 17.99 24.84
C THR A 375 -10.97 16.63 25.53
N ALA A 376 -11.93 16.19 26.36
CA ALA A 376 -11.88 14.88 27.03
C ALA A 376 -11.91 13.69 26.08
N HIS A 377 -12.34 13.87 24.83
CA HIS A 377 -12.42 12.83 23.81
C HIS A 377 -11.27 12.92 22.78
N CYS A 378 -10.48 13.99 22.82
CA CYS A 378 -9.36 14.22 21.91
C CYS A 378 -8.05 13.77 22.56
N ARG A 379 -7.51 12.63 22.16
CA ARG A 379 -6.26 12.08 22.71
C ARG A 379 -5.04 12.57 21.95
N GLU A 380 -5.20 12.78 20.64
CA GLU A 380 -4.16 13.31 19.77
C GLU A 380 -4.78 14.19 18.68
N ARG A 381 -4.24 15.40 18.50
CA ARG A 381 -4.61 16.28 17.38
C ARG A 381 -3.67 16.05 16.21
N ARG A 382 -4.25 16.00 15.02
CA ARG A 382 -3.51 15.89 13.76
C ARG A 382 -4.09 16.84 12.74
N SER A 383 -3.24 17.52 11.97
CA SER A 383 -3.67 18.33 10.84
C SER A 383 -3.92 17.43 9.62
N ALA A 384 -5.12 17.50 9.07
CA ALA A 384 -5.59 16.61 8.00
C ALA A 384 -6.07 17.40 6.78
N TRP A 385 -5.88 16.81 5.60
CA TRP A 385 -6.62 17.20 4.39
C TRP A 385 -7.99 16.55 4.42
N LEU A 386 -9.02 17.38 4.35
CA LEU A 386 -10.42 16.97 4.26
C LEU A 386 -10.96 17.21 2.85
N LEU A 387 -11.74 16.27 2.35
CA LEU A 387 -12.51 16.41 1.12
C LEU A 387 -13.93 16.88 1.45
N ASN A 388 -14.47 17.81 0.64
CA ASN A 388 -15.81 18.39 0.83
C ASN A 388 -16.03 18.96 2.26
N HIS A 389 -14.98 19.49 2.88
CA HIS A 389 -15.02 20.09 4.23
C HIS A 389 -15.54 19.16 5.32
N THR A 390 -15.53 17.85 5.10
CA THR A 390 -16.09 16.86 5.99
C THR A 390 -15.00 16.03 6.67
N ALA A 391 -15.04 15.94 8.00
CA ALA A 391 -14.23 15.03 8.78
C ALA A 391 -15.05 13.79 9.16
N PRO A 392 -15.01 12.70 8.36
CA PRO A 392 -15.70 11.47 8.72
C PRO A 392 -15.13 10.88 10.00
N PRO A 393 -15.99 10.24 10.83
CA PRO A 393 -15.53 9.56 12.02
C PRO A 393 -14.61 8.38 11.68
N THR A 394 -13.81 7.98 12.66
CA THR A 394 -13.06 6.72 12.57
C THR A 394 -13.97 5.57 12.20
N LEU A 395 -13.50 4.72 11.32
CA LEU A 395 -14.23 3.55 10.84
C LEU A 395 -14.73 2.69 11.99
N SER A 396 -15.93 2.12 11.84
CA SER A 396 -16.56 1.30 12.89
C SER A 396 -15.67 0.15 13.35
N ASP A 397 -15.57 -0.03 14.67
CA ASP A 397 -14.87 -1.15 15.27
C ASP A 397 -15.59 -2.48 14.91
N ARG A 398 -14.85 -3.41 14.34
CA ARG A 398 -15.40 -4.72 13.94
C ARG A 398 -15.59 -5.67 15.10
N VAL A 399 -14.86 -5.44 16.17
CA VAL A 399 -14.88 -6.30 17.37
C VAL A 399 -15.90 -5.79 18.38
N ARG A 400 -15.90 -4.48 18.62
CA ARG A 400 -16.88 -3.82 19.49
C ARG A 400 -17.84 -3.03 18.65
N LEU A 401 -18.98 -3.63 18.38
CA LEU A 401 -20.06 -2.93 17.68
C LEU A 401 -20.55 -1.74 18.52
N GLY A 402 -20.56 -0.56 17.94
CA GLY A 402 -21.06 0.64 18.58
C GLY A 402 -20.15 1.86 18.48
N SER A 403 -20.45 2.86 19.29
CA SER A 403 -19.70 4.12 19.34
C SER A 403 -18.34 3.93 20.02
N LEU A 404 -17.33 4.66 19.55
CA LEU A 404 -16.06 4.82 20.28
C LEU A 404 -16.18 5.75 21.48
N VAL A 405 -17.34 6.39 21.71
CA VAL A 405 -17.63 7.19 22.91
C VAL A 405 -18.42 6.32 23.88
N GLU A 406 -17.88 6.15 25.09
CA GLU A 406 -18.50 5.42 26.17
C GLU A 406 -18.82 6.33 27.35
N THR A 407 -19.80 5.90 28.16
CA THR A 407 -20.16 6.56 29.43
C THR A 407 -19.70 5.68 30.58
N ALA A 408 -18.85 6.23 31.46
CA ALA A 408 -18.54 5.63 32.74
C ALA A 408 -19.31 6.36 33.86
N TRP A 409 -19.80 5.59 34.80
CA TRP A 409 -20.34 6.12 36.03
C TRP A 409 -19.24 6.14 37.09
N ILE A 410 -19.02 7.26 37.71
CA ILE A 410 -18.06 7.43 38.80
C ILE A 410 -18.76 7.90 40.05
N ASN A 411 -18.31 7.46 41.21
CA ASN A 411 -18.81 7.96 42.48
C ASN A 411 -18.13 9.31 42.84
N ALA A 412 -18.84 10.13 43.59
CA ALA A 412 -18.40 11.47 43.98
C ALA A 412 -17.46 11.51 45.21
N ASP A 413 -16.68 10.44 45.42
CA ASP A 413 -15.69 10.35 46.51
C ASP A 413 -14.43 11.20 46.19
N PRO A 414 -13.65 11.59 47.23
CA PRO A 414 -12.35 12.25 47.00
C PRO A 414 -11.37 11.45 46.17
N ALA A 415 -11.50 10.09 46.16
CA ALA A 415 -10.80 9.18 45.29
C ALA A 415 -11.82 8.51 44.34
N PRO A 416 -12.09 9.07 43.15
CA PRO A 416 -13.16 8.62 42.30
C PRO A 416 -12.93 7.17 41.84
N LYS A 417 -14.00 6.37 41.83
CA LYS A 417 -14.00 4.97 41.42
C LYS A 417 -15.09 4.73 40.36
N ARG A 418 -14.81 3.88 39.38
CA ARG A 418 -15.83 3.48 38.41
C ARG A 418 -16.85 2.55 39.05
N VAL A 419 -18.11 2.83 38.78
CA VAL A 419 -19.24 2.00 39.19
C VAL A 419 -19.85 1.34 37.96
N LEU A 420 -19.88 0.03 37.95
CA LEU A 420 -20.47 -0.72 36.83
C LEU A 420 -22.01 -0.68 36.91
N ALA A 421 -22.66 -0.79 35.76
CA ALA A 421 -24.11 -0.90 35.69
C ALA A 421 -24.62 -2.03 36.58
N GLY A 422 -25.62 -1.74 37.44
CA GLY A 422 -26.16 -2.70 38.38
C GLY A 422 -25.43 -2.81 39.72
N CYS A 423 -24.33 -2.07 39.93
CA CYS A 423 -23.71 -1.93 41.24
C CYS A 423 -24.42 -0.87 42.06
N VAL A 424 -24.50 -1.09 43.39
CA VAL A 424 -25.04 -0.10 44.35
C VAL A 424 -23.91 0.87 44.69
N SER A 425 -24.23 2.17 44.74
CA SER A 425 -23.32 3.20 45.21
C SER A 425 -23.97 3.98 46.36
N ASP A 426 -23.24 4.13 47.45
CA ASP A 426 -23.68 4.90 48.62
C ASP A 426 -23.49 6.40 48.41
N THR A 427 -22.82 6.80 47.33
CA THR A 427 -22.55 8.19 46.96
C THR A 427 -23.20 8.54 45.63
N PRO A 428 -23.53 9.82 45.36
CA PRO A 428 -24.07 10.24 44.08
C PRO A 428 -23.16 9.82 42.93
N LEU A 429 -23.76 9.37 41.83
CA LEU A 429 -23.05 8.97 40.62
C LEU A 429 -23.00 10.12 39.63
N GLN A 430 -21.82 10.32 39.05
CA GLN A 430 -21.60 11.23 37.92
C GLN A 430 -21.32 10.43 36.67
N ALA A 431 -22.00 10.79 35.58
CA ALA A 431 -21.72 10.23 34.26
C ALA A 431 -20.59 11.01 33.60
N LEU A 432 -19.53 10.32 33.18
CA LEU A 432 -18.46 10.89 32.39
C LEU A 432 -18.36 10.15 31.05
N THR A 433 -18.35 10.90 29.95
CA THR A 433 -18.12 10.35 28.64
C THR A 433 -16.62 10.43 28.27
N TYR A 434 -16.13 9.42 27.61
CA TYR A 434 -14.74 9.36 27.14
C TYR A 434 -14.63 8.61 25.83
N ALA A 435 -13.62 8.93 25.04
CA ALA A 435 -13.32 8.24 23.79
C ALA A 435 -12.42 7.03 24.05
N ARG A 436 -12.80 5.88 23.49
CA ARG A 436 -12.03 4.63 23.50
C ARG A 436 -11.35 4.41 22.17
N TRP A 437 -10.25 3.71 22.21
CA TRP A 437 -9.60 3.20 21.02
C TRP A 437 -10.31 1.93 20.50
N PRO A 438 -10.28 1.67 19.18
CA PRO A 438 -10.72 0.40 18.63
C PRO A 438 -10.06 -0.79 19.35
N ALA A 439 -10.83 -1.86 19.56
CA ALA A 439 -10.40 -2.99 20.39
C ALA A 439 -9.05 -3.59 19.98
N LEU A 440 -8.84 -3.75 18.66
CA LEU A 440 -7.60 -4.31 18.13
C LEU A 440 -6.39 -3.40 18.31
N LEU A 441 -6.57 -2.12 18.60
CA LEU A 441 -5.48 -1.18 18.84
C LEU A 441 -5.02 -1.09 20.29
N GLU A 442 -5.84 -1.57 21.24
CA GLU A 442 -5.54 -1.45 22.67
C GLU A 442 -4.15 -1.97 23.10
N PRO A 443 -3.59 -3.06 22.49
CA PRO A 443 -2.24 -3.52 22.82
C PRO A 443 -1.12 -2.48 22.57
N TRP A 444 -1.35 -1.54 21.65
CA TRP A 444 -0.39 -0.49 21.26
C TRP A 444 -0.68 0.87 21.91
N VAL A 445 -1.83 1.01 22.58
CA VAL A 445 -2.21 2.29 23.21
C VAL A 445 -1.43 2.49 24.50
N GLU A 446 -0.48 3.42 24.48
CA GLU A 446 0.30 3.82 25.64
C GLU A 446 -0.53 4.64 26.64
N GLY A 447 -0.06 4.74 27.90
CA GLY A 447 -0.76 5.43 28.98
C GLY A 447 -1.21 6.87 28.67
N LYS A 448 -0.37 7.64 27.94
CA LYS A 448 -0.68 9.02 27.50
C LYS A 448 -1.92 9.14 26.59
N TRP A 449 -2.23 8.07 25.86
CA TRP A 449 -3.38 7.99 24.96
C TRP A 449 -4.62 7.37 25.62
N ARG A 450 -4.48 6.78 26.80
CA ARG A 450 -5.62 6.24 27.55
C ARG A 450 -6.38 7.36 28.23
N SER A 451 -7.68 7.15 28.42
CA SER A 451 -8.49 8.03 29.23
C SER A 451 -8.14 7.82 30.71
N GLU A 452 -8.06 8.92 31.48
CA GLU A 452 -7.92 8.84 32.94
C GLU A 452 -9.07 8.03 33.57
N VAL A 453 -10.27 8.13 32.98
CA VAL A 453 -11.45 7.37 33.42
C VAL A 453 -11.25 5.87 33.29
N GLU A 454 -10.53 5.40 32.24
CA GLU A 454 -10.22 3.97 32.06
C GLU A 454 -9.29 3.43 33.15
N GLY A 455 -8.39 4.26 33.66
CA GLY A 455 -7.44 3.94 34.73
C GLY A 455 -8.03 3.93 36.14
N LEU A 456 -9.24 4.47 36.34
CA LEU A 456 -9.86 4.52 37.67
C LEU A 456 -10.17 3.10 38.17
N PRO A 457 -9.93 2.83 39.49
CA PRO A 457 -10.28 1.56 40.10
C PRO A 457 -11.79 1.34 40.11
N LEU A 458 -12.21 0.10 40.19
CA LEU A 458 -13.61 -0.26 40.36
C LEU A 458 -14.02 -0.04 41.84
N ALA A 459 -15.27 0.41 42.07
CA ALA A 459 -15.83 0.51 43.39
C ALA A 459 -15.90 -0.87 44.06
N SER A 460 -15.60 -0.95 45.34
CA SER A 460 -15.59 -2.20 46.12
C SER A 460 -16.97 -2.87 46.22
N THR A 461 -18.04 -2.09 46.08
CA THR A 461 -19.43 -2.56 46.04
C THR A 461 -19.75 -3.33 44.76
N CYS A 462 -18.91 -3.21 43.72
CA CYS A 462 -19.01 -3.96 42.51
C CYS A 462 -18.29 -5.33 42.68
N ASN A 463 -19.00 -6.35 43.16
CA ASN A 463 -18.45 -7.69 43.22
C ASN A 463 -18.46 -8.31 41.80
N PRO A 464 -17.29 -8.58 41.19
CA PRO A 464 -17.20 -9.15 39.83
C PRO A 464 -17.90 -10.51 39.70
N ARG A 465 -18.15 -11.21 40.79
CA ARG A 465 -18.79 -12.54 40.80
C ARG A 465 -20.33 -12.51 40.69
N SER A 466 -20.98 -11.39 41.03
CA SER A 466 -22.44 -11.26 40.93
C SER A 466 -22.92 -10.83 39.55
N HIS A 467 -22.05 -10.26 38.73
CA HIS A 467 -22.39 -9.92 37.38
C HIS A 467 -22.05 -11.08 36.43
N LYS A 468 -23.10 -11.82 36.03
CA LYS A 468 -23.09 -12.66 34.80
C LYS A 468 -22.89 -11.85 33.50
N LEU A 469 -22.65 -10.53 33.59
CA LEU A 469 -22.15 -9.71 32.54
C LEU A 469 -20.71 -10.14 32.28
N SER A 470 -20.59 -11.08 31.34
CA SER A 470 -19.37 -11.45 30.68
C SER A 470 -18.11 -11.03 31.46
N ALA A 471 -17.71 -11.81 32.44
CA ALA A 471 -16.30 -12.04 32.60
C ALA A 471 -15.87 -12.66 31.26
N GLN A 472 -15.72 -11.84 30.23
CA GLN A 472 -14.85 -12.15 29.11
C GLN A 472 -13.57 -12.58 29.81
N ARG A 473 -13.36 -13.92 29.83
CA ARG A 473 -12.19 -14.48 30.48
C ARG A 473 -11.02 -13.72 29.90
N SER A 474 -10.39 -12.89 30.75
CA SER A 474 -9.23 -12.12 30.32
C SER A 474 -8.25 -13.12 29.73
N LEU A 475 -7.79 -12.87 28.51
CA LEU A 475 -6.72 -13.67 27.95
C LEU A 475 -5.51 -13.50 28.87
N ARG A 476 -4.83 -14.61 29.22
CA ARG A 476 -3.65 -14.60 30.06
C ARG A 476 -2.54 -15.41 29.46
N ILE A 477 -1.32 -14.85 29.46
CA ILE A 477 -0.10 -15.54 29.08
C ILE A 477 0.46 -16.30 30.29
N THR A 478 0.83 -17.54 30.08
CA THR A 478 1.55 -18.35 31.07
C THR A 478 2.85 -18.88 30.45
N GLY A 479 3.85 -19.15 31.27
CA GLY A 479 5.21 -19.57 30.84
C GLY A 479 6.24 -18.46 30.89
N ILE A 480 5.80 -17.19 31.00
CA ILE A 480 6.65 -16.02 31.27
C ILE A 480 5.90 -15.14 32.27
N GLU A 481 6.53 -14.80 33.39
CA GLU A 481 5.97 -13.89 34.37
C GLU A 481 6.37 -12.44 34.08
N PRO A 482 5.48 -11.45 34.32
CA PRO A 482 5.79 -10.04 34.17
C PRO A 482 7.05 -9.63 34.95
N GLY A 483 7.97 -8.91 34.32
CA GLY A 483 9.21 -8.45 34.94
C GLY A 483 10.28 -9.52 35.13
N SER A 484 10.05 -10.77 34.70
CA SER A 484 11.03 -11.86 34.84
C SER A 484 12.29 -11.62 34.01
N VAL A 485 13.41 -12.20 34.46
CA VAL A 485 14.68 -12.19 33.73
C VAL A 485 14.98 -13.62 33.29
N LEU A 486 14.95 -13.83 31.99
CA LEU A 486 15.24 -15.11 31.37
C LEU A 486 16.69 -15.16 30.95
N ARG A 487 17.36 -16.28 31.24
CA ARG A 487 18.79 -16.49 30.94
C ARG A 487 18.96 -17.69 30.03
N SER A 488 19.79 -17.56 29.01
CA SER A 488 20.20 -18.69 28.19
C SER A 488 21.21 -19.57 28.96
N SER A 489 21.17 -20.88 28.69
CA SER A 489 22.19 -21.77 29.23
C SER A 489 23.56 -21.44 28.63
N PRO A 490 24.68 -21.58 29.41
CA PRO A 490 26.02 -21.34 28.90
C PRO A 490 26.30 -22.09 27.59
N GLY A 491 26.77 -21.38 26.57
CA GLY A 491 27.06 -21.93 25.23
C GLY A 491 25.89 -22.05 24.28
N ARG A 492 24.70 -21.56 24.63
CA ARG A 492 23.55 -21.46 23.70
C ARG A 492 23.21 -19.99 23.42
N SER A 493 23.15 -19.65 22.16
CA SER A 493 22.75 -18.30 21.69
C SER A 493 21.23 -18.13 21.56
N GLU A 494 20.45 -19.19 21.74
CA GLU A 494 18.99 -19.23 21.58
C GLU A 494 18.35 -19.77 22.86
N LEU A 495 17.36 -19.04 23.36
CA LEU A 495 16.52 -19.47 24.48
C LEU A 495 15.15 -19.85 23.92
N THR A 496 14.67 -21.05 24.24
CA THR A 496 13.32 -21.48 23.86
C THR A 496 12.42 -21.56 25.10
N VAL A 497 11.29 -20.87 25.06
CA VAL A 497 10.28 -20.86 26.14
C VAL A 497 8.96 -21.34 25.59
N GLN A 498 8.29 -22.22 26.32
CA GLN A 498 6.91 -22.62 26.01
C GLN A 498 5.96 -21.62 26.66
N VAL A 499 5.19 -20.91 25.84
CA VAL A 499 4.15 -19.98 26.31
C VAL A 499 2.76 -20.51 25.93
N ARG A 500 1.76 -20.16 26.74
CA ARG A 500 0.37 -20.55 26.51
C ARG A 500 -0.54 -19.40 26.85
N ALA A 501 -1.56 -19.16 26.02
CA ALA A 501 -2.63 -18.21 26.30
C ALA A 501 -3.81 -18.94 26.94
N ILE A 502 -4.27 -18.50 28.10
CA ILE A 502 -5.43 -19.03 28.81
C ILE A 502 -6.57 -18.03 28.68
N GLY A 503 -7.80 -18.52 28.54
CA GLY A 503 -9.01 -17.68 28.50
C GLY A 503 -9.54 -17.42 27.09
N SER A 504 -8.79 -17.75 26.01
CA SER A 504 -9.30 -17.74 24.65
C SER A 504 -9.61 -19.15 24.15
N LYS A 505 -10.68 -19.26 23.35
CA LYS A 505 -11.00 -20.45 22.54
C LYS A 505 -10.67 -20.22 21.06
N GLU A 506 -10.34 -18.99 20.71
CA GLU A 506 -10.03 -18.53 19.37
C GLU A 506 -8.55 -18.78 19.03
N ALA A 507 -8.21 -18.65 17.75
CA ALA A 507 -6.83 -18.56 17.32
C ALA A 507 -6.15 -17.35 17.96
N VAL A 508 -4.88 -17.50 18.37
CA VAL A 508 -4.10 -16.45 19.03
C VAL A 508 -2.90 -16.10 18.18
N THR A 509 -2.75 -14.83 17.86
CA THR A 509 -1.54 -14.27 17.25
C THR A 509 -0.57 -13.82 18.35
N TRP A 510 0.67 -14.28 18.26
CA TRP A 510 1.74 -13.95 19.19
C TRP A 510 2.68 -12.92 18.59
N LEU A 511 2.85 -11.82 19.29
CA LEU A 511 3.72 -10.71 18.87
C LEU A 511 4.85 -10.54 19.87
N LEU A 512 6.10 -10.55 19.41
CA LEU A 512 7.27 -10.17 20.19
C LEU A 512 7.76 -8.80 19.73
N ASN A 513 7.70 -7.81 20.60
CA ASN A 513 8.00 -6.41 20.26
C ASN A 513 7.23 -5.90 19.03
N GLY A 514 5.95 -6.30 18.90
CA GLY A 514 5.11 -5.94 17.77
C GLY A 514 5.30 -6.77 16.50
N GLN A 515 6.31 -7.64 16.44
CA GLN A 515 6.53 -8.57 15.31
C GLN A 515 5.82 -9.90 15.55
N THR A 516 5.16 -10.44 14.52
CA THR A 516 4.54 -11.77 14.62
C THR A 516 5.61 -12.85 14.75
N VAL A 517 5.56 -13.61 15.83
CA VAL A 517 6.45 -14.73 16.09
C VAL A 517 5.76 -16.09 15.97
N GLY A 518 4.45 -16.10 15.83
CA GLY A 518 3.67 -17.29 15.55
C GLY A 518 2.18 -17.10 15.73
N ASN A 519 1.41 -18.08 15.22
CA ASN A 519 -0.01 -18.20 15.42
C ASN A 519 -0.32 -19.56 16.07
N SER A 520 -1.24 -19.57 17.01
CA SER A 520 -1.77 -20.80 17.61
C SER A 520 -3.19 -21.03 17.12
N GLU A 521 -3.52 -22.27 16.85
CA GLU A 521 -4.87 -22.65 16.42
C GLU A 521 -5.90 -22.50 17.56
N ALA A 522 -7.17 -22.38 17.18
CA ALA A 522 -8.29 -22.37 18.11
C ALA A 522 -8.27 -23.64 18.98
N GLY A 523 -8.42 -23.49 20.29
CA GLY A 523 -8.41 -24.58 21.26
C GLY A 523 -7.02 -25.07 21.71
N GLN A 524 -5.95 -24.70 21.04
CA GLN A 524 -4.57 -25.02 21.44
C GLN A 524 -3.66 -23.77 21.48
N PRO A 525 -3.95 -22.78 22.30
CA PRO A 525 -3.25 -21.51 22.28
C PRO A 525 -1.88 -21.57 22.94
N SER A 526 -0.94 -22.33 22.35
CA SER A 526 0.44 -22.46 22.85
C SER A 526 1.45 -22.23 21.72
N LEU A 527 2.63 -21.68 22.09
CA LEU A 527 3.72 -21.39 21.18
C LEU A 527 5.06 -21.76 21.85
N LYS A 528 5.98 -22.35 21.07
CA LYS A 528 7.40 -22.41 21.42
C LYS A 528 8.07 -21.13 20.94
N LEU A 529 8.29 -20.22 21.87
CA LEU A 529 8.89 -18.92 21.61
C LEU A 529 10.42 -19.04 21.59
N LYS A 530 11.04 -18.62 20.52
CA LYS A 530 12.48 -18.54 20.35
C LYS A 530 12.95 -17.12 20.58
N LEU A 531 13.86 -16.92 21.52
CA LEU A 531 14.43 -15.64 21.91
C LEU A 531 15.92 -15.63 21.57
N THR A 532 16.30 -14.75 20.66
CA THR A 532 17.69 -14.58 20.20
C THR A 532 18.28 -13.22 20.57
N ALA A 533 17.41 -12.24 20.84
CA ALA A 533 17.82 -10.89 21.22
C ALA A 533 17.87 -10.73 22.74
N THR A 534 18.94 -10.11 23.25
CA THR A 534 19.08 -9.73 24.66
C THR A 534 18.44 -8.37 24.93
N GLY A 535 18.14 -8.08 26.19
CA GLY A 535 17.55 -6.82 26.64
C GLY A 535 16.06 -6.92 26.97
N PRO A 536 15.37 -5.78 27.09
CA PRO A 536 13.93 -5.73 27.38
C PRO A 536 13.14 -6.26 26.19
N GLN A 537 12.14 -7.10 26.47
CA GLN A 537 11.25 -7.71 25.49
C GLN A 537 9.79 -7.57 25.96
N ALA A 538 8.86 -7.51 25.02
CA ALA A 538 7.44 -7.51 25.29
C ALA A 538 6.74 -8.57 24.42
N LEU A 539 6.12 -9.56 25.06
CA LEU A 539 5.31 -10.57 24.40
C LEU A 539 3.83 -10.19 24.53
N THR A 540 3.13 -10.13 23.41
CA THR A 540 1.69 -9.90 23.36
C THR A 540 1.01 -11.11 22.76
N ALA A 541 -0.02 -11.62 23.42
CA ALA A 541 -0.98 -12.57 22.87
C ALA A 541 -2.26 -11.81 22.52
N LEU A 542 -2.74 -11.92 21.29
CA LEU A 542 -3.93 -11.23 20.80
C LEU A 542 -4.82 -12.24 20.08
N ASP A 543 -6.10 -12.30 20.44
CA ASP A 543 -7.07 -13.15 19.74
C ASP A 543 -7.94 -12.38 18.74
N ALA A 544 -8.71 -13.13 17.95
CA ALA A 544 -9.59 -12.58 16.91
C ALA A 544 -10.70 -11.66 17.46
N GLN A 545 -10.98 -11.72 18.76
CA GLN A 545 -11.96 -10.87 19.46
C GLN A 545 -11.30 -9.62 20.09
N GLY A 546 -10.04 -9.34 19.78
CA GLY A 546 -9.32 -8.20 20.33
C GLY A 546 -8.97 -8.33 21.82
N ARG A 547 -9.15 -9.53 22.43
CA ARG A 547 -8.68 -9.78 23.79
C ARG A 547 -7.19 -10.02 23.74
N TYR A 548 -6.47 -9.39 24.65
CA TYR A 548 -5.02 -9.48 24.69
C TYR A 548 -4.47 -9.50 26.10
N GLU A 549 -3.24 -9.97 26.23
CA GLU A 549 -2.34 -9.70 27.32
C GLU A 549 -0.95 -9.38 26.79
N ARG A 550 -0.29 -8.44 27.45
CA ARG A 550 1.10 -8.06 27.17
C ARG A 550 1.95 -8.28 28.42
N VAL A 551 3.01 -9.04 28.28
CA VAL A 551 3.97 -9.34 29.34
C VAL A 551 5.32 -8.79 28.96
N GLU A 552 5.87 -7.93 29.82
CA GLU A 552 7.22 -7.38 29.68
C GLU A 552 8.21 -8.18 30.52
N PHE A 553 9.36 -8.53 29.94
CA PHE A 553 10.39 -9.32 30.56
C PHE A 553 11.76 -8.95 29.98
N ARG A 554 12.84 -9.48 30.54
CA ARG A 554 14.20 -9.24 30.06
C ARG A 554 14.89 -10.55 29.71
N VAL A 555 15.67 -10.55 28.62
CA VAL A 555 16.56 -11.66 28.23
C VAL A 555 18.02 -11.27 28.49
N GLN A 556 18.77 -12.14 29.17
CA GLN A 556 20.21 -11.98 29.52
C GLN A 556 21.03 -13.12 28.96
#